data_d2c489c97b8360703452881cd6e75a10
#
_entry.id   d2c489c97b8360703452881cd6e75a10
#
_cell.length_a   1.000
_cell.length_b   1.000
_cell.length_c   1.000
_cell.angle_alpha   90.00
_cell.angle_beta   90.00
_cell.angle_gamma   90.00
#
_symmetry.space_group_name_H-M   'P 1'
#
loop_
_entity.id
_entity.type
_entity.pdbx_description
1 polymer ?
#
loop_
_entity_poly.entity_id
_entity_poly.type
_entity_poly.pdbx_seq_one_letter_code
_entity_poly.pdbx_strand_id
1 'polypeptide(L)'
;IVIGACGGGANLLGTAAPFLAGIVDEKREIKIVSAEAEGCPILSDGKIGLHSIDSLRYYPLLKTSGIDKLKSDGYVGGLGSTVVASSVAFFHSIGMIEVNKFSSDEAKNAAEILYRSEGILVALETSYTMAAVIKQARQNDNKVIVANISSGDTDKQFYNDIKRDG
;
A
#
# COMPACT_ATOMS: atom_id res chain seq x y z
N ILE A 1 -14.41 1.64 4.39
CA ILE A 1 -13.23 0.97 3.80
C ILE A 1 -12.03 1.81 4.17
N VAL A 2 -10.96 1.20 4.67
CA VAL A 2 -9.70 1.88 5.03
C VAL A 2 -8.60 1.35 4.13
N ILE A 3 -7.84 2.24 3.49
CA ILE A 3 -6.85 1.88 2.48
C ILE A 3 -5.50 2.51 2.83
N GLY A 4 -4.43 1.74 2.75
CA GLY A 4 -3.06 2.21 2.91
C GLY A 4 -2.08 1.52 1.98
N ALA A 5 -1.01 2.22 1.58
CA ALA A 5 0.08 1.61 0.85
C ALA A 5 0.88 0.67 1.74
N CYS A 6 1.33 -0.45 1.20
CA CYS A 6 2.10 -1.45 1.91
C CYS A 6 3.39 -1.82 1.17
N GLY A 7 4.51 -1.42 1.75
CA GLY A 7 5.81 -2.01 1.56
C GLY A 7 6.21 -2.74 2.84
N GLY A 8 7.00 -2.13 3.72
CA GLY A 8 7.30 -2.67 5.05
C GLY A 8 6.11 -2.73 6.01
N GLY A 9 4.99 -2.10 5.68
CA GLY A 9 3.71 -2.19 6.41
C GLY A 9 3.43 -1.07 7.41
N ALA A 10 4.35 -0.15 7.66
CA ALA A 10 4.18 0.91 8.65
C ALA A 10 3.01 1.86 8.32
N ASN A 11 2.91 2.30 7.06
CA ASN A 11 1.82 3.18 6.61
C ASN A 11 0.46 2.50 6.76
N LEU A 12 0.32 1.29 6.22
CA LEU A 12 -0.92 0.52 6.30
C LEU A 12 -1.32 0.27 7.75
N LEU A 13 -0.38 -0.22 8.59
CA LEU A 13 -0.68 -0.54 9.98
C LEU A 13 -1.04 0.71 10.79
N GLY A 14 -0.28 1.82 10.62
CA GLY A 14 -0.55 3.07 11.32
C GLY A 14 -1.94 3.64 10.99
N THR A 15 -2.36 3.53 9.72
CA THR A 15 -3.69 3.95 9.28
C THR A 15 -4.78 2.99 9.77
N ALA A 16 -4.54 1.69 9.71
CA ALA A 16 -5.56 0.67 9.96
C ALA A 16 -5.74 0.31 11.44
N ALA A 17 -4.74 0.52 12.30
CA ALA A 17 -4.73 0.05 13.68
C ALA A 17 -6.00 0.40 14.49
N PRO A 18 -6.49 1.66 14.53
CA PRO A 18 -7.69 2.00 15.27
C PRO A 18 -8.95 1.32 14.71
N PHE A 19 -8.98 1.05 13.41
CA PHE A 19 -10.10 0.35 12.76
C PHE A 19 -10.05 -1.15 12.99
N LEU A 20 -8.84 -1.75 13.03
CA LEU A 20 -8.67 -3.16 13.40
C LEU A 20 -9.15 -3.43 14.83
N ALA A 21 -8.86 -2.53 15.77
CA ALA A 21 -9.39 -2.60 17.11
C ALA A 21 -10.93 -2.57 17.11
N GLY A 22 -11.55 -1.66 16.35
CA GLY A 22 -13.00 -1.58 16.19
C GLY A 22 -13.62 -2.86 15.59
N ILE A 23 -12.92 -3.53 14.67
CA ILE A 23 -13.38 -4.82 14.11
C ILE A 23 -13.39 -5.90 15.21
N VAL A 24 -12.30 -5.98 15.99
CA VAL A 24 -12.13 -7.04 17.01
C VAL A 24 -13.05 -6.81 18.21
N ASP A 25 -13.02 -5.60 18.78
CA ASP A 25 -13.69 -5.31 20.05
C ASP A 25 -15.18 -4.98 19.87
N GLU A 26 -15.52 -4.24 18.80
CA GLU A 26 -16.86 -3.71 18.58
C GLU A 26 -17.62 -4.42 17.45
N LYS A 27 -17.00 -5.43 16.81
CA LYS A 27 -17.54 -6.19 15.67
C LYS A 27 -18.03 -5.31 14.52
N ARG A 28 -17.33 -4.19 14.27
CA ARG A 28 -17.65 -3.29 13.17
C ARG A 28 -17.31 -3.92 11.82
N GLU A 29 -18.17 -3.75 10.85
CA GLU A 29 -17.91 -4.17 9.46
C GLU A 29 -17.03 -3.13 8.75
N ILE A 30 -15.72 -3.23 8.94
CA ILE A 30 -14.74 -2.35 8.29
C ILE A 30 -13.83 -3.22 7.42
N LYS A 31 -13.74 -2.86 6.14
CA LYS A 31 -12.84 -3.49 5.19
C LYS A 31 -11.50 -2.77 5.23
N ILE A 32 -10.40 -3.49 5.47
CA ILE A 32 -9.04 -2.97 5.38
C ILE A 32 -8.41 -3.45 4.07
N VAL A 33 -7.85 -2.53 3.30
CA VAL A 33 -7.24 -2.81 1.99
C VAL A 33 -5.79 -2.35 1.97
N SER A 34 -4.91 -3.28 1.66
CA SER A 34 -3.51 -3.03 1.35
C SER A 34 -3.34 -2.73 -0.13
N ALA A 35 -2.69 -1.62 -0.46
CA ALA A 35 -2.27 -1.31 -1.83
C ALA A 35 -0.78 -1.66 -1.98
N GLU A 36 -0.47 -2.61 -2.85
CA GLU A 36 0.90 -3.06 -3.14
C GLU A 36 1.33 -2.69 -4.55
N ALA A 37 2.63 -2.40 -4.70
CA ALA A 37 3.26 -2.31 -6.01
C ALA A 37 3.57 -3.71 -6.57
N GLU A 38 3.34 -3.94 -7.86
CA GLU A 38 3.73 -5.20 -8.54
C GLU A 38 5.24 -5.48 -8.44
N GLY A 39 6.06 -4.44 -8.34
CA GLY A 39 7.50 -4.56 -8.09
C GLY A 39 7.85 -5.02 -6.67
N CYS A 40 6.91 -4.94 -5.72
CA CYS A 40 7.11 -5.27 -4.31
C CYS A 40 5.88 -5.99 -3.70
N PRO A 41 5.52 -7.20 -4.18
CA PRO A 41 4.27 -7.88 -3.84
C PRO A 41 4.45 -8.77 -2.60
N ILE A 42 4.71 -8.18 -1.44
CA ILE A 42 5.10 -8.92 -0.23
C ILE A 42 3.93 -9.71 0.38
N LEU A 43 2.73 -9.15 0.37
CA LEU A 43 1.55 -9.85 0.91
C LEU A 43 0.92 -10.75 -0.14
N SER A 44 0.83 -10.28 -1.41
CA SER A 44 0.17 -11.02 -2.49
C SER A 44 0.98 -12.22 -2.99
N ASP A 45 2.30 -12.07 -3.17
CA ASP A 45 3.16 -13.12 -3.74
C ASP A 45 4.20 -13.64 -2.72
N GLY A 46 4.28 -13.03 -1.54
CA GLY A 46 5.24 -13.38 -0.49
C GLY A 46 4.92 -14.69 0.22
N LYS A 47 5.94 -15.25 0.85
CA LYS A 47 5.82 -16.50 1.62
C LYS A 47 5.93 -16.20 3.11
N ILE A 48 5.04 -16.79 3.89
CA ILE A 48 5.14 -16.75 5.35
C ILE A 48 6.28 -17.68 5.80
N GLY A 49 7.22 -17.12 6.54
CA GLY A 49 8.41 -17.83 7.01
C GLY A 49 9.24 -17.00 8.00
N LEU A 50 10.45 -17.50 8.29
CA LEU A 50 11.43 -16.74 9.08
C LEU A 50 12.28 -15.91 8.12
N HIS A 51 12.16 -14.60 8.24
CA HIS A 51 12.85 -13.63 7.38
C HIS A 51 13.77 -12.72 8.20
N SER A 52 14.90 -12.34 7.61
CA SER A 52 15.76 -11.29 8.15
C SER A 52 15.20 -9.92 7.78
N ILE A 53 15.18 -9.00 8.75
CA ILE A 53 14.80 -7.59 8.53
C ILE A 53 16.00 -6.71 8.16
N ASP A 54 17.20 -7.25 8.27
CA ASP A 54 18.44 -6.56 7.91
C ASP A 54 19.38 -7.50 7.15
N SER A 55 20.17 -6.94 6.24
CA SER A 55 21.11 -7.68 5.40
C SER A 55 22.31 -8.27 6.19
N LEU A 56 22.63 -7.68 7.33
CA LEU A 56 23.75 -8.10 8.18
C LEU A 56 23.33 -9.12 9.25
N ARG A 57 22.02 -9.35 9.38
CA ARG A 57 21.44 -10.31 10.33
C ARG A 57 21.81 -10.03 11.80
N TYR A 58 21.90 -8.77 12.18
CA TYR A 58 22.09 -8.36 13.57
C TYR A 58 20.85 -8.61 14.44
N TYR A 59 19.66 -8.60 13.83
CA TYR A 59 18.41 -8.88 14.51
C TYR A 59 17.97 -10.33 14.32
N PRO A 60 17.21 -10.88 15.27
CA PRO A 60 16.61 -12.20 15.12
C PRO A 60 15.73 -12.28 13.87
N LEU A 61 15.61 -13.47 13.30
CA LEU A 61 14.63 -13.71 12.24
C LEU A 61 13.21 -13.50 12.77
N LEU A 62 12.41 -12.80 11.98
CA LEU A 62 10.99 -12.59 12.28
C LEU A 62 10.12 -13.53 11.45
N LYS A 63 9.11 -14.11 12.08
CA LYS A 63 8.06 -14.84 11.37
C LYS A 63 7.12 -13.83 10.71
N THR A 64 7.21 -13.70 9.40
CA THR A 64 6.44 -12.74 8.62
C THR A 64 6.29 -13.19 7.16
N SER A 65 5.60 -12.40 6.33
CA SER A 65 5.60 -12.57 4.88
C SER A 65 6.78 -11.83 4.25
N GLY A 66 7.41 -12.47 3.27
CA GLY A 66 8.55 -11.89 2.56
C GLY A 66 8.72 -12.44 1.16
N ILE A 67 9.50 -11.72 0.35
CA ILE A 67 9.94 -12.07 -1.00
C ILE A 67 11.45 -12.11 -1.06
N ASP A 68 12.01 -12.92 -1.95
CA ASP A 68 13.46 -13.08 -2.07
C ASP A 68 14.15 -11.81 -2.59
N LYS A 69 13.49 -11.09 -3.49
CA LYS A 69 13.98 -9.84 -4.09
C LYS A 69 12.85 -9.00 -4.64
N LEU A 70 13.11 -7.70 -4.77
CA LEU A 70 12.23 -6.79 -5.51
C LEU A 70 12.22 -7.18 -7.00
N LYS A 71 11.08 -7.03 -7.66
CA LYS A 71 11.00 -7.15 -9.11
C LYS A 71 11.59 -5.88 -9.74
N SER A 72 12.25 -6.02 -10.89
CA SER A 72 12.88 -4.88 -11.59
C SER A 72 11.89 -3.98 -12.31
N ASP A 73 10.65 -4.41 -12.42
CA ASP A 73 9.64 -3.77 -13.26
C ASP A 73 8.86 -2.73 -12.46
N GLY A 74 9.07 -1.48 -12.82
CA GLY A 74 8.30 -0.36 -12.30
C GLY A 74 8.88 0.31 -11.06
N TYR A 75 8.26 1.41 -10.70
CA TYR A 75 8.62 2.21 -9.55
C TYR A 75 8.01 1.62 -8.26
N VAL A 76 8.83 1.44 -7.26
CA VAL A 76 8.39 1.00 -5.92
C VAL A 76 8.71 2.02 -4.82
N GLY A 77 9.71 2.89 -5.04
CA GLY A 77 10.11 3.96 -4.11
C GLY A 77 10.21 3.50 -2.67
N GLY A 78 9.60 4.25 -1.77
CA GLY A 78 9.52 3.94 -0.35
C GLY A 78 8.70 2.70 0.01
N LEU A 79 8.01 2.07 -0.95
CA LEU A 79 7.37 0.75 -0.76
C LEU A 79 8.36 -0.40 -0.92
N GLY A 80 9.59 -0.13 -1.41
CA GLY A 80 10.61 -1.15 -1.64
C GLY A 80 11.04 -1.82 -0.34
N SER A 81 10.53 -3.01 -0.07
CA SER A 81 10.89 -3.86 1.06
C SER A 81 10.85 -5.32 0.62
N THR A 82 11.64 -6.18 1.24
CA THR A 82 11.58 -7.63 1.02
C THR A 82 10.77 -8.35 2.07
N VAL A 83 10.41 -7.66 3.17
CA VAL A 83 9.62 -8.22 4.27
C VAL A 83 8.61 -7.18 4.75
N VAL A 84 7.49 -7.65 5.28
CA VAL A 84 6.47 -6.81 5.91
C VAL A 84 6.50 -6.98 7.43
N ALA A 85 5.98 -6.02 8.18
CA ALA A 85 5.80 -6.14 9.63
C ALA A 85 4.98 -7.39 9.98
N SER A 86 5.42 -8.15 11.00
CA SER A 86 4.79 -9.42 11.39
C SER A 86 3.31 -9.28 11.74
N SER A 87 2.92 -8.15 12.33
CA SER A 87 1.50 -7.84 12.62
C SER A 87 0.65 -7.71 11.35
N VAL A 88 1.18 -7.07 10.30
CA VAL A 88 0.48 -6.95 9.00
C VAL A 88 0.34 -8.33 8.35
N ALA A 89 1.43 -9.12 8.34
CA ALA A 89 1.39 -10.49 7.84
C ALA A 89 0.37 -11.35 8.60
N PHE A 90 0.29 -11.19 9.93
CA PHE A 90 -0.70 -11.88 10.76
C PHE A 90 -2.13 -11.49 10.39
N PHE A 91 -2.46 -10.19 10.37
CA PHE A 91 -3.82 -9.75 10.03
C PHE A 91 -4.22 -10.15 8.61
N HIS A 92 -3.28 -10.14 7.66
CA HIS A 92 -3.55 -10.65 6.32
C HIS A 92 -3.82 -12.17 6.35
N SER A 93 -3.02 -12.96 7.09
CA SER A 93 -3.17 -14.42 7.15
C SER A 93 -4.50 -14.89 7.75
N ILE A 94 -5.13 -14.08 8.59
CA ILE A 94 -6.46 -14.35 9.17
C ILE A 94 -7.61 -13.67 8.42
N GLY A 95 -7.33 -13.08 7.23
CA GLY A 95 -8.33 -12.51 6.34
C GLY A 95 -8.85 -11.11 6.73
N MET A 96 -8.21 -10.41 7.68
CA MET A 96 -8.60 -9.06 8.09
C MET A 96 -8.08 -7.97 7.15
N ILE A 97 -7.11 -8.26 6.29
CA ILE A 97 -6.56 -7.35 5.29
C ILE A 97 -6.72 -7.97 3.90
N GLU A 98 -7.46 -7.30 3.03
CA GLU A 98 -7.49 -7.60 1.60
C GLU A 98 -6.29 -6.96 0.91
N VAL A 99 -5.69 -7.62 -0.08
CA VAL A 99 -4.56 -7.09 -0.82
C VAL A 99 -4.97 -6.76 -2.25
N ASN A 100 -4.65 -5.55 -2.69
CA ASN A 100 -4.78 -5.12 -4.07
C ASN A 100 -3.40 -4.74 -4.61
N LYS A 101 -2.98 -5.37 -5.69
CA LYS A 101 -1.69 -5.17 -6.36
C LYS A 101 -1.91 -4.37 -7.64
N PHE A 102 -1.01 -3.41 -7.91
CA PHE A 102 -1.09 -2.49 -9.05
C PHE A 102 0.26 -2.34 -9.73
N SER A 103 0.22 -2.16 -11.04
CA SER A 103 1.37 -1.75 -11.83
C SER A 103 1.73 -0.28 -11.58
N SER A 104 2.95 0.11 -11.97
CA SER A 104 3.36 1.52 -11.92
C SER A 104 2.49 2.42 -12.78
N ASP A 105 2.01 1.92 -13.91
CA ASP A 105 1.18 2.72 -14.83
C ASP A 105 -0.23 2.94 -14.26
N GLU A 106 -0.81 1.94 -13.61
CA GLU A 106 -2.08 2.11 -12.89
C GLU A 106 -1.94 3.12 -11.74
N ALA A 107 -0.84 3.07 -11.00
CA ALA A 107 -0.55 4.01 -9.94
C ALA A 107 -0.37 5.43 -10.47
N LYS A 108 0.41 5.62 -11.54
CA LYS A 108 0.59 6.92 -12.21
C LYS A 108 -0.73 7.50 -12.70
N ASN A 109 -1.53 6.71 -13.38
CA ASN A 109 -2.84 7.13 -13.85
C ASN A 109 -3.76 7.55 -12.69
N ALA A 110 -3.73 6.84 -11.57
CA ALA A 110 -4.49 7.21 -10.39
C ALA A 110 -4.04 8.57 -9.78
N ALA A 111 -2.73 8.81 -9.73
CA ALA A 111 -2.18 10.10 -9.29
C ALA A 111 -2.57 11.24 -10.24
N GLU A 112 -2.56 11.01 -11.54
CA GLU A 112 -2.98 11.98 -12.55
C GLU A 112 -4.46 12.31 -12.41
N ILE A 113 -5.32 11.32 -12.26
CA ILE A 113 -6.76 11.53 -12.03
C ILE A 113 -6.97 12.42 -10.81
N LEU A 114 -6.32 12.13 -9.67
CA LEU A 114 -6.45 12.93 -8.46
C LEU A 114 -5.95 14.37 -8.67
N TYR A 115 -4.81 14.54 -9.34
CA TYR A 115 -4.26 15.86 -9.62
C TYR A 115 -5.18 16.69 -10.52
N ARG A 116 -5.74 16.08 -11.57
CA ARG A 116 -6.64 16.79 -12.51
C ARG A 116 -8.01 17.11 -11.90
N SER A 117 -8.53 16.24 -11.02
CA SER A 117 -9.84 16.45 -10.39
C SER A 117 -9.79 17.36 -9.17
N GLU A 118 -8.77 17.23 -8.32
CA GLU A 118 -8.71 17.86 -7.00
C GLU A 118 -7.52 18.83 -6.83
N GLY A 119 -6.59 18.87 -7.77
CA GLY A 119 -5.38 19.67 -7.67
C GLY A 119 -4.37 19.15 -6.63
N ILE A 120 -4.52 17.91 -6.17
CA ILE A 120 -3.70 17.33 -5.10
C ILE A 120 -2.52 16.55 -5.71
N LEU A 121 -1.30 16.96 -5.34
CA LEU A 121 -0.08 16.23 -5.63
C LEU A 121 0.20 15.23 -4.51
N VAL A 122 0.37 13.96 -4.87
CA VAL A 122 0.68 12.89 -3.91
C VAL A 122 2.05 12.30 -4.17
N ALA A 123 2.68 11.74 -3.14
CA ALA A 123 3.88 10.93 -3.31
C ALA A 123 3.58 9.70 -4.17
N LEU A 124 4.58 9.22 -4.91
CA LEU A 124 4.41 8.06 -5.80
C LEU A 124 3.95 6.81 -5.05
N GLU A 125 4.36 6.63 -3.80
CA GLU A 125 3.86 5.58 -2.92
C GLU A 125 2.35 5.69 -2.69
N THR A 126 1.87 6.91 -2.50
CA THR A 126 0.43 7.19 -2.31
C THR A 126 -0.36 6.94 -3.58
N SER A 127 0.25 7.02 -4.76
CA SER A 127 -0.43 6.73 -6.02
C SER A 127 -1.00 5.31 -6.07
N TYR A 128 -0.32 4.34 -5.47
CA TYR A 128 -0.83 2.97 -5.30
C TYR A 128 -2.07 2.93 -4.40
N THR A 129 -2.06 3.71 -3.32
CA THR A 129 -3.25 3.88 -2.47
C THR A 129 -4.41 4.46 -3.28
N MET A 130 -4.16 5.47 -4.12
CA MET A 130 -5.19 6.07 -4.97
C MET A 130 -5.74 5.11 -6.03
N ALA A 131 -4.90 4.25 -6.61
CA ALA A 131 -5.36 3.18 -7.50
C ALA A 131 -6.34 2.23 -6.77
N ALA A 132 -6.04 1.88 -5.51
CA ALA A 132 -6.93 1.08 -4.68
C ALA A 132 -8.23 1.85 -4.34
N VAL A 133 -8.15 3.15 -4.04
CA VAL A 133 -9.34 4.00 -3.80
C VAL A 133 -10.27 3.97 -5.01
N ILE A 134 -9.75 4.21 -6.20
CA ILE A 134 -10.54 4.20 -7.45
C ILE A 134 -11.17 2.82 -7.68
N LYS A 135 -10.40 1.74 -7.47
CA LYS A 135 -10.93 0.37 -7.60
C LYS A 135 -12.05 0.10 -6.61
N GLN A 136 -11.85 0.44 -5.33
CA GLN A 136 -12.85 0.20 -4.29
C GLN A 136 -14.10 1.08 -4.47
N ALA A 137 -13.94 2.34 -4.89
CA ALA A 137 -15.06 3.24 -5.18
C ALA A 137 -15.96 2.72 -6.31
N ARG A 138 -15.37 2.12 -7.36
CA ARG A 138 -16.13 1.53 -8.47
C ARG A 138 -16.89 0.26 -8.09
N GLN A 139 -16.48 -0.41 -7.03
CA GLN A 139 -17.04 -1.70 -6.59
C GLN A 139 -18.01 -1.57 -5.42
N ASN A 140 -18.06 -0.42 -4.76
CA ASN A 140 -18.79 -0.27 -3.49
C ASN A 140 -19.57 1.06 -3.48
N ASP A 141 -20.85 1.00 -3.78
CA ASP A 141 -21.74 2.15 -3.66
C ASP A 141 -22.03 2.52 -2.19
N ASN A 142 -22.18 3.80 -1.93
CA ASN A 142 -22.58 4.35 -0.62
C ASN A 142 -21.66 3.96 0.55
N LYS A 143 -20.36 3.77 0.29
CA LYS A 143 -19.35 3.50 1.32
C LYS A 143 -18.44 4.70 1.53
N VAL A 144 -18.05 4.94 2.78
CA VAL A 144 -16.97 5.87 3.10
C VAL A 144 -15.63 5.17 2.90
N ILE A 145 -14.72 5.81 2.17
CA ILE A 145 -13.35 5.34 1.96
C ILE A 145 -12.40 6.30 2.65
N VAL A 146 -11.59 5.78 3.56
CA VAL A 146 -10.52 6.52 4.24
C VAL A 146 -9.20 6.05 3.66
N ALA A 147 -8.39 7.00 3.19
CA ALA A 147 -7.07 6.72 2.63
C ALA A 147 -6.04 7.68 3.21
N ASN A 148 -4.84 7.16 3.50
CA ASN A 148 -3.72 7.98 3.91
C ASN A 148 -3.04 8.58 2.68
N ILE A 149 -2.89 9.91 2.66
CA ILE A 149 -2.26 10.65 1.58
C ILE A 149 -0.99 11.32 2.10
N SER A 150 0.15 11.04 1.48
CA SER A 150 1.41 11.74 1.69
C SER A 150 1.70 12.73 0.56
N SER A 151 2.44 13.81 0.89
CA SER A 151 2.76 14.88 -0.06
C SER A 151 3.63 14.41 -1.22
N GLY A 152 3.37 14.94 -2.42
CA GLY A 152 4.13 14.73 -3.64
C GLY A 152 5.22 15.78 -3.91
N ASP A 153 5.53 16.65 -2.95
CA ASP A 153 6.50 17.75 -3.17
C ASP A 153 7.90 17.26 -3.54
N THR A 154 8.27 16.06 -3.14
CA THR A 154 9.54 15.42 -3.49
C THR A 154 9.56 14.80 -4.88
N ASP A 155 8.40 14.52 -5.47
CA ASP A 155 8.23 13.77 -6.73
C ASP A 155 7.92 14.69 -7.92
N LYS A 156 8.43 15.93 -7.89
CA LYS A 156 8.17 16.97 -8.90
C LYS A 156 8.45 16.54 -10.33
N GLN A 157 9.45 15.68 -10.54
CA GLN A 157 9.81 15.22 -11.87
C GLN A 157 8.69 14.38 -12.50
N PHE A 158 8.04 13.53 -11.75
CA PHE A 158 6.88 12.75 -12.18
C PHE A 158 5.73 13.66 -12.65
N TYR A 159 5.44 14.73 -11.90
CA TYR A 159 4.34 15.66 -12.25
C TYR A 159 4.70 16.65 -13.36
N ASN A 160 5.97 16.85 -13.66
CA ASN A 160 6.38 17.68 -14.81
C ASN A 160 5.97 17.05 -16.14
N ASP A 161 5.97 15.74 -16.25
CA ASP A 161 5.52 15.04 -17.45
C ASP A 161 4.00 15.17 -17.62
N ILE A 162 3.23 15.05 -16.54
CA ILE A 162 1.77 15.26 -16.56
C ILE A 162 1.38 16.69 -16.96
N LYS A 163 2.17 17.71 -16.57
CA LYS A 163 1.91 19.11 -16.91
C LYS A 163 2.18 19.45 -18.38
N ARG A 164 3.02 18.68 -19.07
CA ARG A 164 3.37 18.91 -20.47
C ARG A 164 2.30 18.41 -21.44
N ASP A 165 1.50 17.45 -21.02
CA ASP A 165 0.48 16.81 -21.84
C ASP A 165 -0.92 17.44 -21.68
N GLY A 166 -1.04 18.51 -20.94
CA GLY A 166 -2.28 19.29 -20.68
C GLY A 166 -2.18 20.75 -21.06
#